data_7504aee2069a884cbc6e8ac92c0e9259
#
_entry.id   7504aee2069a884cbc6e8ac92c0e9259
#
_cell.length_a   1.000
_cell.length_b   1.000
_cell.length_c   1.000
_cell.angle_alpha   90.00
_cell.angle_beta   90.00
_cell.angle_gamma   90.00
#
_symmetry.space_group_name_H-M   'P 1'
#
loop_
_entity.id
_entity.type
_entity.pdbx_description
1 polymer ?
#
loop_
_entity_poly.entity_id
_entity_poly.type
_entity_poly.pdbx_seq_one_letter_code
_entity_poly.pdbx_strand_id
1 'polypeptide(L)'
;MTIGVGGKTKEAALSALSDMTAGIRPITKQEYSTRIGKAQEVMQSHGIAAIWIHAGTNLTYFTGTIWHPSERMVGAFLPAEGAIEYIAPYFEQNTLRDYMVIEANVNVWHEHESPYRLFVETLARIGIPGEKTSPPRIGLSEDTPFFIVDGIAQLTAGLQLVNAKPVTAHCRTRKSASEIALMQRAKDMTIEVHKAAASILAEGITTTEVNTFIHEAHKKVGASGSYFCIVLFGEATAFPHGVKNPQTLKRNDMVLIDTGCQVEGYISDITRSYVFGEPNERQRKVWDAEKTAQAAAFKAAQLGVPCREVDLAARHSLVASGFGPEYSLPGLPHRTGHGIGMDIHEWPYLVGSDDTPLAEGMCFSNEPMICVPGEFGVRLEDHFHMTAAGPVWFTTPSKSIDDPFGLAR
;
A
#
# COMPACT_ATOMS: atom_id res chain seq x y z
N MET A 1 1.66 28.12 19.82
CA MET A 1 1.55 27.78 18.37
C MET A 1 2.26 26.47 18.12
N THR A 2 1.68 25.59 17.30
CA THR A 2 2.28 24.29 16.94
C THR A 2 3.60 24.50 16.19
N ILE A 3 4.65 23.81 16.62
CA ILE A 3 6.03 23.97 16.11
C ILE A 3 6.12 23.44 14.67
N GLY A 4 6.72 24.22 13.78
CA GLY A 4 6.88 23.86 12.37
C GLY A 4 5.66 24.09 11.48
N VAL A 5 4.57 24.64 12.03
CA VAL A 5 3.33 24.91 11.30
C VAL A 5 3.23 26.38 10.94
N GLY A 6 3.13 26.66 9.62
CA GLY A 6 3.09 28.03 9.08
C GLY A 6 4.46 28.75 9.04
N GLY A 7 4.45 29.96 8.55
CA GLY A 7 5.57 30.90 8.60
C GLY A 7 6.48 30.89 7.36
N LYS A 8 6.26 30.01 6.36
CA LYS A 8 7.01 30.02 5.09
C LYS A 8 6.10 30.30 3.89
N THR A 9 6.67 30.89 2.84
CA THR A 9 6.01 30.90 1.53
C THR A 9 6.14 29.53 0.86
N LYS A 10 5.30 29.25 -0.13
CA LYS A 10 5.33 28.00 -0.93
C LYS A 10 6.71 27.86 -1.62
N GLU A 11 7.24 28.94 -2.19
CA GLU A 11 8.53 28.98 -2.87
C GLU A 11 9.71 28.69 -1.91
N ALA A 12 9.68 29.30 -0.73
CA ALA A 12 10.73 29.08 0.28
C ALA A 12 10.71 27.65 0.80
N ALA A 13 9.53 27.06 1.00
CA ALA A 13 9.39 25.69 1.45
C ALA A 13 9.85 24.69 0.37
N LEU A 14 9.47 24.88 -0.91
CA LEU A 14 9.93 24.04 -2.02
C LEU A 14 11.45 24.16 -2.24
N SER A 15 12.01 25.37 -2.12
CA SER A 15 13.45 25.60 -2.31
C SER A 15 14.30 24.95 -1.21
N ALA A 16 13.73 24.69 -0.04
CA ALA A 16 14.41 24.00 1.06
C ALA A 16 14.46 22.46 0.89
N LEU A 17 13.66 21.90 -0.02
CA LEU A 17 13.68 20.49 -0.34
C LEU A 17 14.80 20.18 -1.35
N SER A 18 15.39 19.01 -1.21
CA SER A 18 16.42 18.48 -2.11
C SER A 18 16.01 17.11 -2.65
N ASP A 19 16.56 16.77 -3.82
CA ASP A 19 16.42 15.43 -4.38
C ASP A 19 16.98 14.37 -3.43
N MET A 20 16.20 13.32 -3.19
CA MET A 20 16.52 12.22 -2.28
C MET A 20 16.70 10.88 -3.01
N THR A 21 16.87 10.90 -4.35
CA THR A 21 17.00 9.68 -5.14
C THR A 21 18.37 9.03 -5.05
N ALA A 22 19.37 9.74 -4.56
CA ALA A 22 20.73 9.22 -4.44
C ALA A 22 20.77 7.92 -3.61
N GLY A 23 21.38 6.89 -4.18
CA GLY A 23 21.52 5.58 -3.54
C GLY A 23 20.31 4.65 -3.64
N ILE A 24 19.25 5.02 -4.35
CA ILE A 24 18.15 4.09 -4.69
C ILE A 24 18.73 2.98 -5.56
N ARG A 25 18.37 1.75 -5.23
CA ARG A 25 18.74 0.55 -5.99
C ARG A 25 17.46 -0.20 -6.38
N PRO A 26 17.13 -0.25 -7.68
CA PRO A 26 15.99 -1.03 -8.15
C PRO A 26 16.12 -2.51 -7.81
N ILE A 27 14.98 -3.21 -7.78
CA ILE A 27 14.95 -4.67 -7.64
C ILE A 27 15.73 -5.31 -8.79
N THR A 28 16.61 -6.23 -8.46
CA THR A 28 17.50 -6.88 -9.44
C THR A 28 16.82 -8.04 -10.17
N LYS A 29 17.30 -8.38 -11.37
CA LYS A 29 16.86 -9.57 -12.11
C LYS A 29 16.98 -10.85 -11.28
N GLN A 30 18.04 -10.96 -10.47
CA GLN A 30 18.24 -12.08 -9.56
C GLN A 30 17.14 -12.17 -8.49
N GLU A 31 16.71 -11.04 -7.95
CA GLU A 31 15.63 -11.02 -6.95
C GLU A 31 14.28 -11.44 -7.56
N TYR A 32 13.97 -11.00 -8.77
CA TYR A 32 12.77 -11.49 -9.49
C TYR A 32 12.84 -13.01 -9.71
N SER A 33 14.00 -13.55 -10.10
CA SER A 33 14.18 -14.99 -10.22
C SER A 33 13.96 -15.73 -8.90
N THR A 34 14.41 -15.15 -7.78
CA THR A 34 14.18 -15.69 -6.43
C THR A 34 12.69 -15.69 -6.07
N ARG A 35 11.94 -14.61 -6.40
CA ARG A 35 10.49 -14.53 -6.19
C ARG A 35 9.73 -15.58 -6.98
N ILE A 36 10.14 -15.82 -8.24
CA ILE A 36 9.59 -16.88 -9.09
C ILE A 36 9.83 -18.25 -8.44
N GLY A 37 11.06 -18.54 -8.03
CA GLY A 37 11.39 -19.81 -7.36
C GLY A 37 10.57 -20.04 -6.10
N LYS A 38 10.45 -19.03 -5.25
CA LYS A 38 9.59 -19.08 -4.05
C LYS A 38 8.12 -19.36 -4.39
N ALA A 39 7.58 -18.72 -5.42
CA ALA A 39 6.21 -18.98 -5.87
C ALA A 39 6.04 -20.43 -6.36
N GLN A 40 7.03 -20.96 -7.07
CA GLN A 40 7.05 -22.36 -7.53
C GLN A 40 7.02 -23.35 -6.37
N GLU A 41 7.84 -23.15 -5.34
CA GLU A 41 7.83 -23.97 -4.12
C GLU A 41 6.46 -23.95 -3.42
N VAL A 42 5.83 -22.77 -3.31
CA VAL A 42 4.51 -22.62 -2.71
C VAL A 42 3.44 -23.31 -3.56
N MET A 43 3.49 -23.17 -4.89
CA MET A 43 2.56 -23.85 -5.80
C MET A 43 2.64 -25.36 -5.66
N GLN A 44 3.86 -25.93 -5.64
CA GLN A 44 4.08 -27.37 -5.46
C GLN A 44 3.47 -27.86 -4.14
N SER A 45 3.66 -27.13 -3.03
CA SER A 45 3.08 -27.49 -1.72
C SER A 45 1.56 -27.42 -1.69
N HIS A 46 0.93 -26.64 -2.56
CA HIS A 46 -0.53 -26.50 -2.67
C HIS A 46 -1.14 -27.32 -3.82
N GLY A 47 -0.33 -28.05 -4.58
CA GLY A 47 -0.81 -28.82 -5.75
C GLY A 47 -1.40 -27.93 -6.85
N ILE A 48 -0.84 -26.71 -7.03
CA ILE A 48 -1.20 -25.78 -8.10
C ILE A 48 -0.19 -25.97 -9.23
N ALA A 49 -0.68 -26.32 -10.42
CA ALA A 49 0.19 -26.62 -11.56
C ALA A 49 0.79 -25.37 -12.22
N ALA A 50 0.04 -24.28 -12.25
CA ALA A 50 0.48 -22.97 -12.71
C ALA A 50 -0.39 -21.87 -12.11
N ILE A 51 0.13 -20.64 -12.06
CA ILE A 51 -0.68 -19.45 -11.84
C ILE A 51 -0.66 -18.55 -13.08
N TRP A 52 -1.83 -17.99 -13.40
CA TRP A 52 -1.97 -16.86 -14.30
C TRP A 52 -1.80 -15.58 -13.49
N ILE A 53 -0.86 -14.75 -13.89
CA ILE A 53 -0.59 -13.44 -13.32
C ILE A 53 -1.04 -12.41 -14.34
N HIS A 54 -2.15 -11.72 -14.01
CA HIS A 54 -2.69 -10.67 -14.87
C HIS A 54 -1.81 -9.42 -14.83
N ALA A 55 -1.92 -8.56 -15.85
CA ALA A 55 -1.31 -7.24 -15.87
C ALA A 55 -1.67 -6.45 -14.61
N GLY A 56 -0.68 -5.81 -13.99
CA GLY A 56 -0.84 -5.11 -12.72
C GLY A 56 0.31 -5.39 -11.75
N THR A 57 0.05 -5.19 -10.47
CA THR A 57 1.08 -5.25 -9.42
C THR A 57 1.71 -6.64 -9.31
N ASN A 58 0.91 -7.72 -9.40
CA ASN A 58 1.46 -9.07 -9.33
C ASN A 58 2.41 -9.37 -10.51
N LEU A 59 2.08 -8.93 -11.73
CA LEU A 59 2.97 -9.08 -12.87
C LEU A 59 4.30 -8.35 -12.63
N THR A 60 4.24 -7.10 -12.18
CA THR A 60 5.43 -6.31 -11.86
C THR A 60 6.24 -6.96 -10.73
N TYR A 61 5.59 -7.46 -9.68
CA TYR A 61 6.26 -8.08 -8.53
C TYR A 61 7.07 -9.32 -8.92
N PHE A 62 6.51 -10.21 -9.75
CA PHE A 62 7.19 -11.46 -10.12
C PHE A 62 8.16 -11.31 -11.28
N THR A 63 7.90 -10.39 -12.21
CA THR A 63 8.63 -10.35 -13.47
C THR A 63 9.38 -9.05 -13.74
N GLY A 64 9.12 -8.02 -12.97
CA GLY A 64 9.61 -6.67 -13.22
C GLY A 64 8.91 -5.95 -14.38
N THR A 65 8.01 -6.64 -15.08
CA THR A 65 7.30 -6.09 -16.24
C THR A 65 6.17 -5.18 -15.77
N ILE A 66 6.30 -3.89 -16.05
CA ILE A 66 5.24 -2.91 -15.75
C ILE A 66 4.25 -2.89 -16.89
N TRP A 67 3.01 -3.32 -16.62
CA TRP A 67 1.91 -3.29 -17.57
C TRP A 67 0.60 -2.99 -16.87
N HIS A 68 -0.11 -1.98 -17.35
CA HIS A 68 -1.38 -1.58 -16.75
C HIS A 68 -2.54 -2.44 -17.28
N PRO A 69 -3.48 -2.84 -16.40
CA PRO A 69 -4.66 -3.57 -16.81
C PRO A 69 -5.50 -2.78 -17.83
N SER A 70 -6.06 -3.48 -18.80
CA SER A 70 -7.03 -2.95 -19.75
C SER A 70 -8.09 -4.02 -20.06
N GLU A 71 -8.94 -3.77 -21.07
CA GLU A 71 -9.88 -4.77 -21.58
C GLU A 71 -9.19 -5.93 -22.31
N ARG A 72 -7.91 -5.78 -22.66
CA ARG A 72 -7.12 -6.81 -23.33
C ARG A 72 -6.43 -7.72 -22.32
N MET A 73 -6.41 -9.00 -22.64
CA MET A 73 -5.73 -9.99 -21.83
C MET A 73 -4.22 -9.91 -22.04
N VAL A 74 -3.50 -9.34 -21.07
CA VAL A 74 -2.05 -9.33 -20.98
C VAL A 74 -1.63 -9.87 -19.62
N GLY A 75 -0.58 -10.67 -19.57
CA GLY A 75 -0.04 -11.25 -18.35
C GLY A 75 0.95 -12.36 -18.60
N ALA A 76 1.21 -13.17 -17.60
CA ALA A 76 2.13 -14.29 -17.69
C ALA A 76 1.60 -15.53 -16.94
N PHE A 77 1.89 -16.70 -17.48
CA PHE A 77 1.88 -17.93 -16.72
C PHE A 77 3.19 -18.07 -15.94
N LEU A 78 3.07 -18.41 -14.68
CA LEU A 78 4.15 -18.91 -13.86
C LEU A 78 3.80 -20.37 -13.53
N PRO A 79 4.41 -21.34 -14.21
CA PRO A 79 4.19 -22.75 -13.92
C PRO A 79 4.93 -23.18 -12.65
N ALA A 80 4.44 -24.23 -11.96
CA ALA A 80 5.09 -24.78 -10.78
C ALA A 80 6.49 -25.33 -11.06
N GLU A 81 6.78 -25.64 -12.33
CA GLU A 81 8.10 -26.04 -12.83
C GLU A 81 8.33 -25.46 -14.21
N GLY A 82 9.56 -25.00 -14.48
CA GLY A 82 9.94 -24.44 -15.78
C GLY A 82 9.90 -22.91 -15.85
N ALA A 83 9.98 -22.38 -17.06
CA ALA A 83 10.04 -20.95 -17.31
C ALA A 83 8.65 -20.31 -17.39
N ILE A 84 8.58 -19.00 -17.14
CA ILE A 84 7.36 -18.22 -17.34
C ILE A 84 7.03 -18.11 -18.84
N GLU A 85 5.76 -17.85 -19.14
CA GLU A 85 5.24 -17.65 -20.50
C GLU A 85 4.29 -16.47 -20.52
N TYR A 86 4.60 -15.44 -21.32
CA TYR A 86 3.71 -14.30 -21.45
C TYR A 86 2.59 -14.53 -22.47
N ILE A 87 1.48 -13.84 -22.30
CA ILE A 87 0.42 -13.70 -23.30
C ILE A 87 0.16 -12.20 -23.51
N ALA A 88 0.09 -11.78 -24.78
CA ALA A 88 -0.24 -10.41 -25.16
C ALA A 88 -0.89 -10.35 -26.56
N PRO A 89 -1.59 -9.23 -26.92
CA PRO A 89 -1.98 -8.99 -28.29
C PRO A 89 -0.74 -8.91 -29.20
N TYR A 90 -0.88 -9.37 -30.44
CA TYR A 90 0.25 -9.38 -31.41
C TYR A 90 0.87 -7.99 -31.62
N PHE A 91 0.02 -6.94 -31.70
CA PHE A 91 0.53 -5.59 -31.95
C PHE A 91 1.32 -5.00 -30.76
N GLU A 92 1.14 -5.54 -29.53
CA GLU A 92 1.88 -5.14 -28.33
C GLU A 92 3.15 -5.99 -28.07
N GLN A 93 3.41 -7.01 -28.90
CA GLN A 93 4.49 -7.97 -28.64
C GLN A 93 5.86 -7.31 -28.46
N ASN A 94 6.20 -6.34 -29.30
CA ASN A 94 7.49 -5.68 -29.24
C ASN A 94 7.55 -4.69 -28.07
N THR A 95 6.48 -3.98 -27.80
CA THR A 95 6.34 -3.11 -26.62
C THR A 95 6.52 -3.92 -25.33
N LEU A 96 5.84 -5.05 -25.21
CA LEU A 96 5.99 -5.93 -24.06
C LEU A 96 7.44 -6.40 -23.87
N ARG A 97 8.12 -6.77 -24.98
CA ARG A 97 9.53 -7.18 -24.92
C ARG A 97 10.46 -6.08 -24.40
N ASP A 98 10.20 -4.83 -24.74
CA ASP A 98 10.98 -3.69 -24.24
C ASP A 98 10.79 -3.46 -22.73
N TYR A 99 9.63 -3.82 -22.19
CA TYR A 99 9.32 -3.69 -20.75
C TYR A 99 9.73 -4.92 -19.93
N MET A 100 10.09 -6.05 -20.55
CA MET A 100 10.47 -7.27 -19.85
C MET A 100 11.78 -7.12 -19.07
N VAL A 101 11.77 -7.41 -17.78
CA VAL A 101 13.00 -7.66 -17.01
C VAL A 101 13.34 -9.15 -16.99
N ILE A 102 12.34 -10.01 -16.77
CA ILE A 102 12.49 -11.48 -16.95
C ILE A 102 12.05 -11.83 -18.36
N GLU A 103 13.04 -12.06 -19.21
CA GLU A 103 12.83 -12.47 -20.59
C GLU A 103 12.25 -13.88 -20.66
N ALA A 104 11.19 -14.03 -21.46
CA ALA A 104 10.55 -15.30 -21.72
C ALA A 104 9.81 -15.28 -23.07
N ASN A 105 9.24 -16.41 -23.46
CA ASN A 105 8.43 -16.49 -24.65
C ASN A 105 7.16 -15.67 -24.53
N VAL A 106 6.76 -15.01 -25.64
CA VAL A 106 5.51 -14.22 -25.74
C VAL A 106 4.58 -14.92 -26.71
N ASN A 107 3.51 -15.45 -26.20
CA ASN A 107 2.41 -16.02 -26.98
C ASN A 107 1.46 -14.89 -27.37
N VAL A 108 1.09 -14.82 -28.63
CA VAL A 108 0.33 -13.69 -29.14
C VAL A 108 -1.00 -14.11 -29.74
N TRP A 109 -1.98 -13.24 -29.64
CA TRP A 109 -3.29 -13.34 -30.26
C TRP A 109 -3.59 -12.09 -31.11
N HIS A 110 -4.27 -12.25 -32.23
CA HIS A 110 -4.74 -11.14 -33.03
C HIS A 110 -6.14 -10.68 -32.56
N GLU A 111 -6.49 -9.40 -32.79
CA GLU A 111 -7.73 -8.78 -32.33
C GLU A 111 -9.02 -9.55 -32.73
N HIS A 112 -8.99 -10.38 -33.76
CA HIS A 112 -10.10 -11.24 -34.19
C HIS A 112 -10.06 -12.65 -33.60
N GLU A 113 -9.06 -12.98 -32.79
CA GLU A 113 -8.87 -14.29 -32.16
C GLU A 113 -9.28 -14.24 -30.68
N SER A 114 -9.52 -15.41 -30.11
CA SER A 114 -9.86 -15.53 -28.67
C SER A 114 -8.59 -15.64 -27.83
N PRO A 115 -8.26 -14.66 -26.97
CA PRO A 115 -7.15 -14.76 -26.04
C PRO A 115 -7.33 -15.92 -25.04
N TYR A 116 -8.58 -16.28 -24.74
CA TYR A 116 -8.90 -17.39 -23.83
C TYR A 116 -8.59 -18.75 -24.43
N ARG A 117 -8.69 -18.91 -25.77
CA ARG A 117 -8.23 -20.10 -26.46
C ARG A 117 -6.72 -20.22 -26.37
N LEU A 118 -6.00 -19.12 -26.63
CA LEU A 118 -4.54 -19.07 -26.50
C LEU A 118 -4.08 -19.41 -25.07
N PHE A 119 -4.86 -18.99 -24.05
CA PHE A 119 -4.62 -19.37 -22.65
C PHE A 119 -4.58 -20.89 -22.47
N VAL A 120 -5.59 -21.61 -22.96
CA VAL A 120 -5.69 -23.08 -22.86
C VAL A 120 -4.60 -23.76 -23.69
N GLU A 121 -4.35 -23.29 -24.90
CA GLU A 121 -3.30 -23.82 -25.79
C GLU A 121 -1.91 -23.63 -25.19
N THR A 122 -1.65 -22.49 -24.55
CA THR A 122 -0.38 -22.22 -23.85
C THR A 122 -0.18 -23.18 -22.69
N LEU A 123 -1.19 -23.41 -21.86
CA LEU A 123 -1.13 -24.41 -20.78
C LEU A 123 -0.81 -25.80 -21.31
N ALA A 124 -1.49 -26.23 -22.35
CA ALA A 124 -1.23 -27.55 -22.96
C ALA A 124 0.21 -27.66 -23.50
N ARG A 125 0.73 -26.60 -24.14
CA ARG A 125 2.09 -26.55 -24.68
C ARG A 125 3.18 -26.61 -23.62
N ILE A 126 2.94 -26.03 -22.44
CA ILE A 126 3.87 -26.10 -21.29
C ILE A 126 3.69 -27.37 -20.45
N GLY A 127 2.95 -28.36 -20.97
CA GLY A 127 2.80 -29.67 -20.33
C GLY A 127 1.67 -29.76 -19.28
N ILE A 128 0.73 -28.81 -19.28
CA ILE A 128 -0.43 -28.78 -18.37
C ILE A 128 -1.73 -28.87 -19.20
N PRO A 129 -1.99 -30.01 -19.87
CA PRO A 129 -3.24 -30.21 -20.62
C PRO A 129 -4.41 -30.40 -19.66
N GLY A 130 -5.60 -30.02 -20.11
CA GLY A 130 -6.84 -30.32 -19.37
C GLY A 130 -7.08 -31.83 -19.27
N GLU A 131 -7.47 -32.30 -18.08
CA GLU A 131 -7.80 -33.69 -17.79
C GLU A 131 -9.13 -33.80 -17.06
N LYS A 132 -10.02 -34.71 -17.51
CA LYS A 132 -11.37 -34.85 -16.94
C LYS A 132 -11.39 -35.57 -15.60
N THR A 133 -10.50 -36.52 -15.40
CA THR A 133 -10.48 -37.40 -14.21
C THR A 133 -9.69 -36.78 -13.06
N SER A 134 -8.65 -35.99 -13.37
CA SER A 134 -7.80 -35.31 -12.40
C SER A 134 -7.41 -33.92 -12.93
N PRO A 135 -8.34 -32.97 -12.97
CA PRO A 135 -8.08 -31.67 -13.59
C PRO A 135 -6.97 -30.92 -12.86
N PRO A 136 -5.92 -30.46 -13.56
CA PRO A 136 -4.89 -29.66 -12.95
C PRO A 136 -5.46 -28.34 -12.39
N ARG A 137 -4.94 -27.95 -11.24
CA ARG A 137 -5.35 -26.69 -10.58
C ARG A 137 -4.55 -25.53 -11.15
N ILE A 138 -5.27 -24.55 -11.69
CA ILE A 138 -4.69 -23.32 -12.24
C ILE A 138 -5.14 -22.15 -11.37
N GLY A 139 -4.17 -21.50 -10.70
CA GLY A 139 -4.44 -20.30 -9.93
C GLY A 139 -4.62 -19.10 -10.86
N LEU A 140 -5.61 -18.27 -10.59
CA LEU A 140 -5.75 -16.95 -11.20
C LEU A 140 -5.40 -15.90 -10.15
N SER A 141 -4.54 -14.93 -10.48
CA SER A 141 -4.21 -13.85 -9.56
C SER A 141 -5.48 -13.08 -9.17
N GLU A 142 -5.56 -12.67 -7.94
CA GLU A 142 -6.75 -12.07 -7.32
C GLU A 142 -7.20 -10.76 -7.96
N ASP A 143 -6.33 -10.13 -8.71
CA ASP A 143 -6.55 -8.90 -9.48
C ASP A 143 -7.03 -9.17 -10.92
N THR A 144 -7.19 -10.44 -11.31
CA THR A 144 -7.70 -10.81 -12.64
C THR A 144 -9.16 -10.35 -12.79
N PRO A 145 -9.49 -9.49 -13.78
CA PRO A 145 -10.85 -9.03 -13.99
C PRO A 145 -11.84 -10.18 -14.25
N PHE A 146 -13.06 -10.05 -13.70
CA PHE A 146 -14.07 -11.10 -13.81
C PHE A 146 -14.36 -11.51 -15.26
N PHE A 147 -14.39 -10.56 -16.21
CA PHE A 147 -14.66 -10.90 -17.62
C PHE A 147 -13.59 -11.81 -18.24
N ILE A 148 -12.33 -11.71 -17.76
CA ILE A 148 -11.25 -12.62 -18.18
C ILE A 148 -11.47 -13.99 -17.53
N VAL A 149 -11.79 -14.01 -16.24
CA VAL A 149 -12.10 -15.26 -15.51
C VAL A 149 -13.24 -16.01 -16.18
N ASP A 150 -14.33 -15.32 -16.51
CA ASP A 150 -15.49 -15.88 -17.19
C ASP A 150 -15.14 -16.43 -18.58
N GLY A 151 -14.41 -15.64 -19.39
CA GLY A 151 -13.95 -16.06 -20.71
C GLY A 151 -13.06 -17.31 -20.68
N ILE A 152 -12.16 -17.40 -19.70
CA ILE A 152 -11.32 -18.59 -19.47
C ILE A 152 -12.20 -19.78 -19.06
N ALA A 153 -13.12 -19.59 -18.09
CA ALA A 153 -13.94 -20.65 -17.52
C ALA A 153 -14.82 -21.37 -18.57
N GLN A 154 -15.28 -20.62 -19.58
CA GLN A 154 -16.07 -21.19 -20.69
C GLN A 154 -15.27 -22.18 -21.57
N LEU A 155 -13.95 -22.12 -21.56
CA LEU A 155 -13.07 -22.95 -22.40
C LEU A 155 -12.27 -23.99 -21.61
N THR A 156 -12.34 -24.00 -20.28
CA THR A 156 -11.48 -24.82 -19.41
C THR A 156 -12.15 -26.12 -18.93
N ALA A 157 -12.92 -26.80 -19.78
CA ALA A 157 -13.36 -28.17 -19.49
C ALA A 157 -12.13 -29.07 -19.23
N GLY A 158 -11.95 -29.52 -17.98
CA GLY A 158 -10.81 -30.35 -17.56
C GLY A 158 -9.66 -29.56 -16.89
N LEU A 159 -9.89 -28.30 -16.51
CA LEU A 159 -9.04 -27.53 -15.59
C LEU A 159 -9.85 -27.13 -14.35
N GLN A 160 -9.21 -27.07 -13.20
CA GLN A 160 -9.78 -26.50 -11.98
C GLN A 160 -9.21 -25.11 -11.74
N LEU A 161 -10.02 -24.07 -11.96
CA LEU A 161 -9.61 -22.70 -11.64
C LEU A 161 -9.70 -22.47 -10.13
N VAL A 162 -8.64 -21.90 -9.55
CA VAL A 162 -8.54 -21.55 -8.13
C VAL A 162 -7.98 -20.16 -7.93
N ASN A 163 -8.17 -19.57 -6.77
CA ASN A 163 -7.56 -18.29 -6.42
C ASN A 163 -6.05 -18.48 -6.17
N ALA A 164 -5.20 -17.68 -6.81
CA ALA A 164 -3.75 -17.73 -6.64
C ALA A 164 -3.26 -16.99 -5.37
N LYS A 165 -4.13 -16.30 -4.63
CA LYS A 165 -3.78 -15.56 -3.40
C LYS A 165 -2.90 -16.36 -2.42
N PRO A 166 -3.08 -17.67 -2.17
CA PRO A 166 -2.16 -18.44 -1.32
C PRO A 166 -0.71 -18.42 -1.79
N VAL A 167 -0.45 -18.14 -3.09
CA VAL A 167 0.89 -18.01 -3.68
C VAL A 167 1.31 -16.53 -3.72
N THR A 168 0.51 -15.69 -4.35
CA THR A 168 0.82 -14.27 -4.58
C THR A 168 0.97 -13.50 -3.27
N ALA A 169 -0.02 -13.59 -2.37
CA ALA A 169 0.02 -12.95 -1.07
C ALA A 169 1.14 -13.51 -0.19
N HIS A 170 1.36 -14.84 -0.19
CA HIS A 170 2.45 -15.45 0.57
C HIS A 170 3.82 -14.86 0.17
N CYS A 171 4.06 -14.67 -1.13
CA CYS A 171 5.32 -14.11 -1.63
C CYS A 171 5.46 -12.62 -1.27
N ARG A 172 4.40 -11.82 -1.42
CA ARG A 172 4.41 -10.37 -1.23
C ARG A 172 4.36 -9.94 0.23
N THR A 173 3.80 -10.77 1.11
CA THR A 173 3.60 -10.43 2.52
C THR A 173 4.91 -10.16 3.26
N ARG A 174 5.96 -10.95 2.97
CA ARG A 174 7.28 -10.80 3.60
C ARG A 174 8.23 -10.10 2.64
N LYS A 175 8.55 -8.85 2.95
CA LYS A 175 9.43 -8.01 2.13
C LYS A 175 10.89 -8.40 2.34
N SER A 176 11.65 -8.38 1.25
CA SER A 176 13.10 -8.50 1.27
C SER A 176 13.76 -7.23 1.82
N ALA A 177 15.06 -7.31 2.11
CA ALA A 177 15.82 -6.13 2.52
C ALA A 177 15.84 -5.04 1.44
N SER A 178 15.84 -5.40 0.14
CA SER A 178 15.77 -4.47 -0.99
C SER A 178 14.41 -3.75 -1.01
N GLU A 179 13.31 -4.48 -0.83
CA GLU A 179 11.96 -3.92 -0.76
C GLU A 179 11.82 -2.96 0.43
N ILE A 180 12.30 -3.36 1.61
CA ILE A 180 12.28 -2.50 2.82
C ILE A 180 13.09 -1.22 2.59
N ALA A 181 14.24 -1.28 1.90
CA ALA A 181 15.05 -0.10 1.60
C ALA A 181 14.32 0.89 0.66
N LEU A 182 13.58 0.39 -0.34
CA LEU A 182 12.76 1.22 -1.22
C LEU A 182 11.59 1.86 -0.47
N MET A 183 10.91 1.09 0.38
CA MET A 183 9.84 1.59 1.25
C MET A 183 10.35 2.64 2.24
N GLN A 184 11.55 2.43 2.83
CA GLN A 184 12.18 3.41 3.72
C GLN A 184 12.40 4.73 2.98
N ARG A 185 12.95 4.68 1.76
CA ARG A 185 13.19 5.89 0.96
C ARG A 185 11.90 6.65 0.64
N ALA A 186 10.85 5.95 0.23
CA ALA A 186 9.55 6.58 -0.03
C ALA A 186 8.98 7.28 1.22
N LYS A 187 9.14 6.66 2.40
CA LYS A 187 8.68 7.22 3.67
C LYS A 187 9.51 8.42 4.13
N ASP A 188 10.84 8.35 3.96
CA ASP A 188 11.73 9.48 4.24
C ASP A 188 11.36 10.70 3.39
N MET A 189 11.11 10.50 2.08
CA MET A 189 10.65 11.55 1.17
C MET A 189 9.32 12.17 1.65
N THR A 190 8.35 11.33 2.01
CA THR A 190 7.03 11.78 2.45
C THR A 190 7.08 12.56 3.77
N ILE A 191 7.95 12.19 4.72
CA ILE A 191 8.16 12.96 5.96
C ILE A 191 8.68 14.36 5.67
N GLU A 192 9.64 14.52 4.76
CA GLU A 192 10.14 15.86 4.38
C GLU A 192 9.05 16.68 3.69
N VAL A 193 8.21 16.04 2.88
CA VAL A 193 7.04 16.69 2.26
C VAL A 193 6.02 17.13 3.30
N HIS A 194 5.72 16.31 4.33
CA HIS A 194 4.85 16.69 5.45
C HIS A 194 5.36 17.93 6.19
N LYS A 195 6.66 17.99 6.51
CA LYS A 195 7.29 19.15 7.15
C LYS A 195 7.16 20.40 6.29
N ALA A 196 7.40 20.27 4.98
CA ALA A 196 7.26 21.37 4.04
C ALA A 196 5.80 21.83 3.93
N ALA A 197 4.84 20.90 3.80
CA ALA A 197 3.42 21.21 3.72
C ALA A 197 2.89 21.90 4.98
N ALA A 198 3.30 21.44 6.17
CA ALA A 198 2.94 22.11 7.42
C ALA A 198 3.47 23.54 7.48
N SER A 199 4.69 23.78 6.99
CA SER A 199 5.34 25.09 7.06
C SER A 199 4.69 26.19 6.20
N ILE A 200 3.90 25.83 5.16
CA ILE A 200 3.21 26.79 4.29
C ILE A 200 1.79 27.13 4.74
N LEU A 201 1.29 26.47 5.78
CA LEU A 201 -0.08 26.70 6.24
C LEU A 201 -0.25 28.14 6.72
N ALA A 202 -1.31 28.77 6.25
CA ALA A 202 -1.71 30.12 6.60
C ALA A 202 -3.24 30.21 6.64
N GLU A 203 -3.77 31.09 7.47
CA GLU A 203 -5.21 31.33 7.51
C GLU A 203 -5.72 31.71 6.11
N GLY A 204 -6.79 31.08 5.65
CA GLY A 204 -7.37 31.30 4.34
C GLY A 204 -6.82 30.38 3.23
N ILE A 205 -5.74 29.63 3.45
CA ILE A 205 -5.26 28.62 2.46
C ILE A 205 -6.31 27.51 2.32
N THR A 206 -6.48 26.99 1.11
CA THR A 206 -7.43 25.93 0.80
C THR A 206 -6.76 24.55 0.81
N THR A 207 -7.53 23.50 1.07
CA THR A 207 -7.06 22.11 0.95
C THR A 207 -6.56 21.79 -0.46
N THR A 208 -7.16 22.38 -1.50
CA THR A 208 -6.71 22.24 -2.90
C THR A 208 -5.32 22.82 -3.12
N GLU A 209 -5.02 24.00 -2.56
CA GLU A 209 -3.71 24.63 -2.68
C GLU A 209 -2.62 23.83 -1.95
N VAL A 210 -2.96 23.27 -0.78
CA VAL A 210 -2.02 22.40 -0.03
C VAL A 210 -1.78 21.09 -0.76
N ASN A 211 -2.83 20.48 -1.34
CA ASN A 211 -2.71 19.27 -2.15
C ASN A 211 -1.79 19.47 -3.36
N THR A 212 -1.99 20.58 -4.09
CA THR A 212 -1.11 20.95 -5.22
C THR A 212 0.33 21.12 -4.77
N PHE A 213 0.56 21.81 -3.64
CA PHE A 213 1.89 21.98 -3.08
C PHE A 213 2.55 20.65 -2.72
N ILE A 214 1.82 19.72 -2.07
CA ILE A 214 2.32 18.39 -1.67
C ILE A 214 2.76 17.61 -2.91
N HIS A 215 1.97 17.66 -4.00
CA HIS A 215 2.33 17.00 -5.25
C HIS A 215 3.65 17.54 -5.84
N GLU A 216 3.84 18.86 -5.87
CA GLU A 216 5.08 19.48 -6.31
C GLU A 216 6.25 19.23 -5.34
N ALA A 217 5.98 19.16 -4.04
CA ALA A 217 6.99 18.84 -3.04
C ALA A 217 7.50 17.40 -3.20
N HIS A 218 6.62 16.44 -3.50
CA HIS A 218 7.03 15.06 -3.83
C HIS A 218 7.90 15.00 -5.08
N LYS A 219 7.60 15.81 -6.12
CA LYS A 219 8.50 15.92 -7.29
C LYS A 219 9.85 16.51 -6.91
N LYS A 220 9.85 17.48 -6.01
CA LYS A 220 11.08 18.15 -5.58
C LYS A 220 12.03 17.23 -4.82
N VAL A 221 11.51 16.27 -4.06
CA VAL A 221 12.31 15.24 -3.39
C VAL A 221 12.69 14.06 -4.29
N GLY A 222 12.24 14.06 -5.56
CA GLY A 222 12.64 13.08 -6.59
C GLY A 222 11.62 12.00 -6.90
N ALA A 223 10.41 12.02 -6.33
CA ALA A 223 9.32 11.16 -6.73
C ALA A 223 8.61 11.69 -7.99
N SER A 224 7.76 10.90 -8.65
CA SER A 224 6.96 11.35 -9.80
C SER A 224 5.82 12.30 -9.42
N GLY A 225 5.59 12.52 -8.14
CA GLY A 225 4.50 13.27 -7.52
C GLY A 225 3.91 12.48 -6.37
N SER A 226 2.76 12.92 -5.86
CA SER A 226 2.02 12.14 -4.87
C SER A 226 1.37 10.93 -5.53
N TYR A 227 1.46 9.77 -4.89
CA TYR A 227 0.68 8.59 -5.26
C TYR A 227 -0.81 8.82 -4.92
N PHE A 228 -1.05 9.39 -3.72
CA PHE A 228 -2.34 9.90 -3.29
C PHE A 228 -2.13 11.09 -2.35
N CYS A 229 -3.19 11.87 -2.10
CA CYS A 229 -3.11 13.00 -1.16
C CYS A 229 -4.50 13.37 -0.65
N ILE A 230 -4.69 13.30 0.65
CA ILE A 230 -5.86 13.75 1.40
C ILE A 230 -5.43 14.92 2.29
N VAL A 231 -6.08 16.06 2.15
CA VAL A 231 -5.87 17.24 3.00
C VAL A 231 -7.21 17.68 3.54
N LEU A 232 -7.35 17.73 4.86
CA LEU A 232 -8.61 18.03 5.54
C LEU A 232 -8.39 19.07 6.66
N PHE A 233 -9.36 19.97 6.83
CA PHE A 233 -9.35 20.99 7.88
C PHE A 233 -10.63 20.96 8.71
N GLY A 234 -10.50 21.23 10.01
CA GLY A 234 -11.61 21.36 10.96
C GLY A 234 -12.48 20.10 11.00
N GLU A 235 -13.81 20.28 10.91
CA GLU A 235 -14.78 19.19 10.97
C GLU A 235 -14.58 18.11 9.91
N ALA A 236 -14.06 18.48 8.71
CA ALA A 236 -13.81 17.54 7.63
C ALA A 236 -12.79 16.46 8.02
N THR A 237 -11.92 16.71 9.01
CA THR A 237 -10.96 15.70 9.50
C THR A 237 -11.63 14.51 10.16
N ALA A 238 -12.93 14.58 10.54
CA ALA A 238 -13.70 13.45 11.06
C ALA A 238 -14.14 12.45 9.97
N PHE A 239 -13.83 12.70 8.69
CA PHE A 239 -14.17 11.81 7.59
C PHE A 239 -12.87 11.12 7.08
N PRO A 240 -12.70 9.81 7.29
CA PRO A 240 -11.42 9.12 7.02
C PRO A 240 -10.84 9.35 5.63
N HIS A 241 -11.67 9.35 4.59
CA HIS A 241 -11.26 9.59 3.20
C HIS A 241 -11.68 10.97 2.67
N GLY A 242 -12.07 11.88 3.59
CA GLY A 242 -12.41 13.25 3.26
C GLY A 242 -13.83 13.49 2.79
N VAL A 243 -14.07 14.71 2.32
CA VAL A 243 -15.35 15.19 1.84
C VAL A 243 -15.20 15.80 0.44
N LYS A 244 -16.33 15.92 -0.29
CA LYS A 244 -16.35 16.39 -1.68
C LYS A 244 -15.82 17.82 -1.85
N ASN A 245 -16.17 18.73 -0.92
CA ASN A 245 -15.88 20.14 -1.06
C ASN A 245 -14.58 20.53 -0.39
N PRO A 246 -13.71 21.33 -1.04
CA PRO A 246 -12.51 21.87 -0.41
C PRO A 246 -12.84 22.70 0.85
N GLN A 247 -11.95 22.68 1.83
CA GLN A 247 -12.05 23.49 3.02
C GLN A 247 -11.05 24.65 2.95
N THR A 248 -11.36 25.73 3.65
CA THR A 248 -10.50 26.89 3.89
C THR A 248 -10.03 26.86 5.32
N LEU A 249 -8.72 26.90 5.55
CA LEU A 249 -8.10 26.81 6.86
C LEU A 249 -8.41 28.02 7.73
N LYS A 250 -8.87 27.77 8.93
CA LYS A 250 -9.13 28.75 9.98
C LYS A 250 -8.17 28.55 11.14
N ARG A 251 -7.94 29.61 11.89
CA ARG A 251 -7.15 29.52 13.12
C ARG A 251 -7.76 28.51 14.09
N ASN A 252 -6.90 27.66 14.67
CA ASN A 252 -7.22 26.58 15.60
C ASN A 252 -7.99 25.40 14.98
N ASP A 253 -8.10 25.32 13.66
CA ASP A 253 -8.58 24.11 12.99
C ASP A 253 -7.61 22.94 13.22
N MET A 254 -8.19 21.74 13.40
CA MET A 254 -7.46 20.51 13.21
C MET A 254 -7.10 20.38 11.74
N VAL A 255 -5.87 20.03 11.48
CA VAL A 255 -5.33 19.69 10.15
C VAL A 255 -5.03 18.21 10.13
N LEU A 256 -5.52 17.50 9.11
CA LEU A 256 -5.13 16.13 8.80
C LEU A 256 -4.60 16.13 7.38
N ILE A 257 -3.36 15.71 7.24
CA ILE A 257 -2.73 15.45 5.94
C ILE A 257 -2.33 13.98 5.91
N ASP A 258 -2.82 13.29 4.88
CA ASP A 258 -2.53 11.90 4.61
C ASP A 258 -2.05 11.76 3.17
N THR A 259 -0.81 11.36 2.97
CA THR A 259 -0.18 11.36 1.66
C THR A 259 0.97 10.38 1.57
N GLY A 260 1.27 10.02 0.34
CA GLY A 260 2.40 9.18 0.02
C GLY A 260 2.91 9.37 -1.40
N CYS A 261 4.10 8.84 -1.64
CA CYS A 261 4.71 8.75 -2.96
C CYS A 261 5.13 7.30 -3.27
N GLN A 262 5.67 7.10 -4.45
CA GLN A 262 6.15 5.80 -4.90
C GLN A 262 7.62 5.89 -5.31
N VAL A 263 8.42 4.90 -4.88
CA VAL A 263 9.83 4.73 -5.27
C VAL A 263 10.00 3.31 -5.80
N GLU A 264 10.36 3.17 -7.08
CA GLU A 264 10.53 1.86 -7.76
C GLU A 264 9.35 0.91 -7.52
N GLY A 265 8.12 1.44 -7.56
CA GLY A 265 6.90 0.67 -7.34
C GLY A 265 6.49 0.50 -5.86
N TYR A 266 7.31 0.87 -4.88
CA TYR A 266 7.00 0.74 -3.44
C TYR A 266 6.45 2.04 -2.87
N ILE A 267 5.39 1.92 -2.08
CA ILE A 267 4.54 3.05 -1.67
C ILE A 267 4.86 3.47 -0.24
N SER A 268 4.81 4.78 0.00
CA SER A 268 4.65 5.37 1.33
C SER A 268 3.20 5.78 1.56
N ASP A 269 2.81 5.76 2.83
CA ASP A 269 1.50 6.15 3.31
C ASP A 269 1.68 6.68 4.74
N ILE A 270 1.44 7.97 4.96
CA ILE A 270 1.71 8.61 6.25
C ILE A 270 0.65 9.67 6.51
N THR A 271 0.00 9.57 7.66
CA THR A 271 -0.90 10.61 8.15
C THR A 271 -0.29 11.39 9.31
N ARG A 272 -0.46 12.69 9.26
CA ARG A 272 -0.17 13.60 10.38
C ARG A 272 -1.37 14.45 10.70
N SER A 273 -1.75 14.48 11.99
CA SER A 273 -2.78 15.38 12.52
C SER A 273 -2.18 16.33 13.54
N TYR A 274 -2.47 17.61 13.39
CA TYR A 274 -2.02 18.69 14.27
C TYR A 274 -2.93 19.92 14.16
N VAL A 275 -2.72 20.97 14.97
CA VAL A 275 -3.56 22.16 14.97
C VAL A 275 -2.84 23.33 14.30
N PHE A 276 -3.54 24.07 13.44
CA PHE A 276 -3.08 25.35 12.92
C PHE A 276 -3.35 26.46 13.96
N GLY A 277 -2.39 26.66 14.87
CA GLY A 277 -2.53 27.60 15.98
C GLY A 277 -2.23 26.97 17.32
N GLU A 278 -3.09 27.14 18.29
CA GLU A 278 -2.96 26.56 19.63
C GLU A 278 -4.03 25.50 19.86
N PRO A 279 -3.63 24.24 20.16
CA PRO A 279 -4.59 23.19 20.48
C PRO A 279 -5.35 23.51 21.76
N ASN A 280 -6.67 23.35 21.74
CA ASN A 280 -7.50 23.40 22.94
C ASN A 280 -7.46 22.07 23.74
N GLU A 281 -8.04 22.05 24.94
CA GLU A 281 -8.04 20.85 25.81
C GLU A 281 -8.72 19.64 25.15
N ARG A 282 -9.82 19.87 24.39
CA ARG A 282 -10.53 18.79 23.68
C ARG A 282 -9.67 18.17 22.59
N GLN A 283 -9.00 18.99 21.79
CA GLN A 283 -8.08 18.54 20.74
C GLN A 283 -6.90 17.77 21.32
N ARG A 284 -6.30 18.25 22.41
CA ARG A 284 -5.23 17.55 23.14
C ARG A 284 -5.70 16.18 23.63
N LYS A 285 -6.84 16.12 24.31
CA LYS A 285 -7.40 14.87 24.84
C LYS A 285 -7.61 13.83 23.75
N VAL A 286 -8.18 14.21 22.60
CA VAL A 286 -8.44 13.30 21.49
C VAL A 286 -7.12 12.85 20.86
N TRP A 287 -6.20 13.77 20.63
CA TRP A 287 -4.91 13.48 20.03
C TRP A 287 -4.06 12.54 20.90
N ASP A 288 -4.02 12.79 22.23
CA ASP A 288 -3.27 11.95 23.18
C ASP A 288 -3.87 10.54 23.29
N ALA A 289 -5.20 10.41 23.23
CA ALA A 289 -5.88 9.12 23.21
C ALA A 289 -5.54 8.33 21.96
N GLU A 290 -5.54 8.97 20.78
CA GLU A 290 -5.16 8.36 19.52
C GLU A 290 -3.68 7.95 19.53
N LYS A 291 -2.78 8.84 19.96
CA LYS A 291 -1.35 8.53 20.11
C LYS A 291 -1.09 7.33 21.02
N THR A 292 -1.86 7.22 22.09
CA THR A 292 -1.77 6.09 23.03
C THR A 292 -2.23 4.79 22.35
N ALA A 293 -3.28 4.85 21.52
CA ALA A 293 -3.77 3.70 20.76
C ALA A 293 -2.76 3.25 19.71
N GLN A 294 -2.13 4.17 18.96
CA GLN A 294 -1.03 3.85 18.03
C GLN A 294 0.12 3.15 18.75
N ALA A 295 0.51 3.65 19.93
CA ALA A 295 1.59 3.04 20.71
C ALA A 295 1.21 1.65 21.26
N ALA A 296 -0.07 1.46 21.67
CA ALA A 296 -0.57 0.17 22.14
C ALA A 296 -0.56 -0.88 21.02
N ALA A 297 -1.01 -0.53 19.82
CA ALA A 297 -0.94 -1.38 18.63
C ALA A 297 0.50 -1.80 18.31
N PHE A 298 1.42 -0.85 18.25
CA PHE A 298 2.84 -1.16 18.00
C PHE A 298 3.44 -2.08 19.05
N LYS A 299 3.14 -1.86 20.32
CA LYS A 299 3.61 -2.72 21.42
C LYS A 299 3.06 -4.14 21.31
N ALA A 300 1.83 -4.31 20.86
CA ALA A 300 1.19 -5.61 20.68
C ALA A 300 1.74 -6.38 19.47
N ALA A 301 2.32 -5.69 18.48
CA ALA A 301 2.86 -6.28 17.26
C ALA A 301 4.14 -7.06 17.53
N GLN A 302 4.02 -8.30 18.03
CA GLN A 302 5.15 -9.20 18.29
C GLN A 302 5.12 -10.41 17.34
N LEU A 303 6.27 -11.04 17.09
CA LEU A 303 6.33 -12.23 16.24
C LEU A 303 5.40 -13.35 16.75
N GLY A 304 4.64 -13.92 15.82
CA GLY A 304 3.69 -15.00 16.12
C GLY A 304 2.35 -14.53 16.69
N VAL A 305 2.22 -13.27 17.08
CA VAL A 305 0.93 -12.70 17.52
C VAL A 305 0.00 -12.54 16.30
N PRO A 306 -1.27 -12.96 16.38
CA PRO A 306 -2.23 -12.74 15.30
C PRO A 306 -2.47 -11.25 15.02
N CYS A 307 -2.67 -10.88 13.75
CA CYS A 307 -2.97 -9.50 13.35
C CYS A 307 -4.15 -8.89 14.11
N ARG A 308 -5.19 -9.68 14.43
CA ARG A 308 -6.34 -9.22 15.23
C ARG A 308 -5.96 -8.68 16.60
N GLU A 309 -4.93 -9.22 17.26
CA GLU A 309 -4.54 -8.79 18.60
C GLU A 309 -3.93 -7.37 18.58
N VAL A 310 -3.33 -6.97 17.46
CA VAL A 310 -2.83 -5.61 17.26
C VAL A 310 -4.00 -4.62 17.14
N ASP A 311 -5.05 -4.97 16.39
CA ASP A 311 -6.29 -4.17 16.28
C ASP A 311 -7.00 -4.07 17.65
N LEU A 312 -7.13 -5.19 18.35
CA LEU A 312 -7.74 -5.22 19.68
C LEU A 312 -6.98 -4.36 20.68
N ALA A 313 -5.66 -4.31 20.64
CA ALA A 313 -4.85 -3.48 21.54
C ALA A 313 -5.13 -1.99 21.33
N ALA A 314 -5.24 -1.52 20.07
CA ALA A 314 -5.64 -0.15 19.78
C ALA A 314 -7.05 0.13 20.28
N ARG A 315 -8.03 -0.71 19.97
CA ARG A 315 -9.43 -0.54 20.38
C ARG A 315 -9.60 -0.52 21.90
N HIS A 316 -8.94 -1.42 22.63
CA HIS A 316 -8.97 -1.42 24.09
C HIS A 316 -8.40 -0.11 24.68
N SER A 317 -7.33 0.41 24.09
CA SER A 317 -6.75 1.70 24.49
C SER A 317 -7.74 2.86 24.27
N LEU A 318 -8.45 2.87 23.14
CA LEU A 318 -9.46 3.86 22.83
C LEU A 318 -10.64 3.78 23.79
N VAL A 319 -11.15 2.58 24.08
CA VAL A 319 -12.24 2.36 25.06
C VAL A 319 -11.84 2.85 26.45
N ALA A 320 -10.62 2.56 26.90
CA ALA A 320 -10.11 3.06 28.18
C ALA A 320 -10.01 4.59 28.23
N SER A 321 -9.88 5.24 27.06
CA SER A 321 -9.88 6.71 26.92
C SER A 321 -11.28 7.32 26.70
N GLY A 322 -12.33 6.47 26.65
CA GLY A 322 -13.73 6.89 26.50
C GLY A 322 -14.20 7.03 25.05
N PHE A 323 -13.56 6.32 24.10
CA PHE A 323 -13.91 6.28 22.67
C PHE A 323 -14.30 4.86 22.22
N GLY A 324 -15.31 4.75 21.37
CA GLY A 324 -15.86 3.46 20.98
C GLY A 324 -16.97 3.02 21.92
N PRO A 325 -17.25 1.70 22.10
CA PRO A 325 -16.45 0.52 21.71
C PRO A 325 -16.58 0.12 20.23
N GLU A 326 -15.79 -0.88 19.83
CA GLU A 326 -15.78 -1.46 18.50
C GLU A 326 -15.69 -0.39 17.40
N TYR A 327 -16.68 -0.29 16.53
CA TYR A 327 -16.77 0.71 15.44
C TYR A 327 -17.66 1.90 15.78
N SER A 328 -18.12 2.02 17.05
CA SER A 328 -19.01 3.11 17.48
C SER A 328 -18.27 4.44 17.53
N LEU A 329 -18.96 5.50 17.10
CA LEU A 329 -18.46 6.88 17.17
C LEU A 329 -18.97 7.59 18.42
N PRO A 330 -18.20 8.51 19.02
CA PRO A 330 -16.81 8.85 18.64
C PRO A 330 -15.83 7.73 18.93
N GLY A 331 -14.98 7.37 17.96
CA GLY A 331 -14.06 6.25 18.05
C GLY A 331 -13.45 5.87 16.72
N LEU A 332 -12.94 4.63 16.60
CA LEU A 332 -12.26 4.09 15.43
C LEU A 332 -13.23 3.39 14.48
N PRO A 333 -13.59 4.00 13.33
CA PRO A 333 -14.59 3.45 12.40
C PRO A 333 -14.05 2.40 11.42
N HIS A 334 -12.73 2.19 11.35
CA HIS A 334 -12.08 1.27 10.42
C HIS A 334 -11.07 0.36 11.13
N ARG A 335 -10.33 -0.44 10.40
CA ARG A 335 -9.22 -1.27 10.91
C ARG A 335 -8.08 -0.41 11.44
N THR A 336 -7.27 -0.97 12.35
CA THR A 336 -6.10 -0.29 12.91
C THR A 336 -4.96 -0.13 11.92
N GLY A 337 -4.90 -0.98 10.88
CA GLY A 337 -3.87 -0.89 9.85
C GLY A 337 -3.99 -1.98 8.78
N HIS A 338 -3.09 -1.92 7.82
CA HIS A 338 -3.05 -2.83 6.67
C HIS A 338 -1.61 -3.16 6.28
N GLY A 339 -1.41 -4.29 5.61
CA GLY A 339 -0.17 -4.56 4.91
C GLY A 339 0.07 -3.52 3.80
N ILE A 340 1.32 -3.26 3.50
CA ILE A 340 1.72 -2.28 2.47
C ILE A 340 2.98 -2.76 1.76
N GLY A 341 3.12 -2.36 0.50
CA GLY A 341 4.27 -2.67 -0.33
C GLY A 341 4.20 -2.00 -1.69
N MET A 342 3.95 -2.76 -2.74
CA MET A 342 3.69 -2.25 -4.09
C MET A 342 2.25 -1.79 -4.27
N ASP A 343 1.30 -2.34 -3.51
CA ASP A 343 -0.04 -1.76 -3.36
C ASP A 343 -0.13 -1.06 -2.02
N ILE A 344 -0.93 0.01 -1.96
CA ILE A 344 -1.14 0.77 -0.73
C ILE A 344 -1.78 -0.10 0.35
N HIS A 345 -2.74 -0.94 -0.03
CA HIS A 345 -3.36 -1.93 0.83
C HIS A 345 -3.02 -3.34 0.34
N GLU A 346 -2.22 -4.05 1.12
CA GLU A 346 -1.89 -5.46 0.91
C GLU A 346 -2.39 -6.30 2.09
N TRP A 347 -2.65 -7.58 1.84
CA TRP A 347 -2.92 -8.54 2.89
C TRP A 347 -1.59 -8.89 3.64
N PRO A 348 -1.61 -9.18 4.98
CA PRO A 348 -2.76 -9.24 5.89
C PRO A 348 -3.14 -7.87 6.46
N TYR A 349 -4.25 -7.83 7.22
CA TYR A 349 -4.79 -6.61 7.81
C TYR A 349 -4.78 -6.65 9.33
N LEU A 350 -4.47 -5.53 9.98
CA LEU A 350 -4.61 -5.37 11.42
C LEU A 350 -6.08 -5.09 11.73
N VAL A 351 -6.88 -6.15 11.80
CA VAL A 351 -8.34 -6.12 11.97
C VAL A 351 -8.81 -7.33 12.77
N GLY A 352 -9.88 -7.19 13.53
CA GLY A 352 -10.38 -8.21 14.46
C GLY A 352 -10.73 -9.58 13.85
N SER A 353 -10.79 -9.71 12.53
CA SER A 353 -11.07 -10.98 11.82
C SER A 353 -9.83 -11.64 11.18
N ASP A 354 -8.63 -11.06 11.33
CA ASP A 354 -7.42 -11.59 10.70
C ASP A 354 -6.53 -12.34 11.70
N ASP A 355 -6.52 -13.67 11.59
CA ASP A 355 -5.76 -14.58 12.45
C ASP A 355 -4.32 -14.82 11.97
N THR A 356 -3.87 -14.14 10.91
CA THR A 356 -2.53 -14.32 10.37
C THR A 356 -1.48 -13.95 11.42
N PRO A 357 -0.56 -14.87 11.76
CA PRO A 357 0.50 -14.56 12.71
C PRO A 357 1.52 -13.62 12.09
N LEU A 358 1.91 -12.59 12.84
CA LEU A 358 2.97 -11.68 12.46
C LEU A 358 4.30 -12.42 12.28
N ALA A 359 5.00 -12.15 11.20
CA ALA A 359 6.25 -12.80 10.85
C ALA A 359 7.27 -11.79 10.31
N GLU A 360 8.54 -12.13 10.41
CA GLU A 360 9.65 -11.32 9.90
C GLU A 360 9.47 -10.93 8.43
N GLY A 361 9.77 -9.68 8.09
CA GLY A 361 9.60 -9.07 6.77
C GLY A 361 8.19 -8.54 6.49
N MET A 362 7.20 -8.77 7.34
CA MET A 362 5.88 -8.15 7.19
C MET A 362 5.96 -6.65 7.47
N CYS A 363 5.26 -5.87 6.66
CA CYS A 363 5.19 -4.41 6.77
C CYS A 363 3.73 -3.97 6.88
N PHE A 364 3.45 -3.04 7.80
CA PHE A 364 2.09 -2.57 8.08
C PHE A 364 2.03 -1.07 8.26
N SER A 365 0.88 -0.47 7.91
CA SER A 365 0.45 0.78 8.52
C SER A 365 0.03 0.53 9.97
N ASN A 366 0.15 1.56 10.81
CA ASN A 366 -0.41 1.62 12.14
C ASN A 366 -1.06 2.99 12.28
N GLU A 367 -2.37 3.02 12.05
CA GLU A 367 -3.15 4.22 11.76
C GLU A 367 -4.50 4.23 12.48
N PRO A 368 -4.59 3.93 13.78
CA PRO A 368 -5.85 4.10 14.45
C PRO A 368 -6.35 5.54 14.28
N MET A 369 -7.66 5.73 14.35
CA MET A 369 -8.28 7.03 14.15
C MET A 369 -9.38 7.25 15.17
N ILE A 370 -9.53 8.48 15.63
CA ILE A 370 -10.70 8.91 16.40
C ILE A 370 -11.49 9.90 15.54
N CYS A 371 -12.68 9.49 15.10
CA CYS A 371 -13.65 10.39 14.48
C CYS A 371 -14.62 10.90 15.53
N VAL A 372 -14.75 12.23 15.67
CA VAL A 372 -15.73 12.89 16.53
C VAL A 372 -16.73 13.64 15.63
N PRO A 373 -17.90 13.04 15.36
CA PRO A 373 -18.88 13.64 14.45
C PRO A 373 -19.27 15.08 14.87
N GLY A 374 -19.24 16.01 13.89
CA GLY A 374 -19.56 17.41 14.11
C GLY A 374 -18.48 18.23 14.82
N GLU A 375 -17.32 17.61 15.14
CA GLU A 375 -16.19 18.31 15.75
C GLU A 375 -14.95 18.23 14.86
N PHE A 376 -14.22 17.11 14.90
CA PHE A 376 -13.00 16.84 14.14
C PHE A 376 -12.59 15.36 14.27
N GLY A 377 -11.58 14.94 13.51
CA GLY A 377 -10.93 13.65 13.67
C GLY A 377 -9.41 13.79 13.83
N VAL A 378 -8.80 12.76 14.38
CA VAL A 378 -7.35 12.63 14.54
C VAL A 378 -6.94 11.25 14.05
N ARG A 379 -6.03 11.18 13.11
CA ARG A 379 -5.29 9.96 12.67
C ARG A 379 -3.81 10.25 12.76
N LEU A 380 -3.06 9.36 13.39
CA LEU A 380 -1.61 9.36 13.40
C LEU A 380 -1.16 8.06 12.78
N GLU A 381 -0.49 8.16 11.66
CA GLU A 381 -0.07 6.99 10.91
C GLU A 381 1.42 6.99 10.68
N ASP A 382 2.02 5.91 11.08
CA ASP A 382 3.38 5.52 10.76
C ASP A 382 3.41 4.05 10.39
N HIS A 383 4.39 3.66 9.59
CA HIS A 383 4.57 2.28 9.21
C HIS A 383 5.66 1.62 10.03
N PHE A 384 5.47 0.32 10.27
CA PHE A 384 6.48 -0.53 10.87
C PHE A 384 6.71 -1.79 10.04
N HIS A 385 7.88 -2.39 10.20
CA HIS A 385 8.16 -3.72 9.68
C HIS A 385 8.59 -4.65 10.81
N MET A 386 8.33 -5.94 10.62
CA MET A 386 8.71 -6.98 11.57
C MET A 386 10.14 -7.44 11.30
N THR A 387 10.97 -7.42 12.34
CA THR A 387 12.31 -7.99 12.34
C THR A 387 12.36 -9.22 13.26
N ALA A 388 13.46 -9.97 13.25
CA ALA A 388 13.70 -11.06 14.20
C ALA A 388 13.63 -10.61 15.68
N ALA A 389 13.85 -9.32 15.96
CA ALA A 389 13.77 -8.73 17.30
C ALA A 389 12.40 -8.10 17.63
N GLY A 390 11.43 -8.16 16.71
CA GLY A 390 10.11 -7.52 16.83
C GLY A 390 9.90 -6.36 15.87
N PRO A 391 8.89 -5.50 16.12
CA PRO A 391 8.55 -4.40 15.23
C PRO A 391 9.56 -3.26 15.28
N VAL A 392 9.83 -2.66 14.12
CA VAL A 392 10.67 -1.48 13.96
C VAL A 392 9.93 -0.45 13.11
N TRP A 393 9.84 0.78 13.59
CA TRP A 393 9.26 1.88 12.85
C TRP A 393 10.13 2.27 11.63
N PHE A 394 9.50 2.55 10.50
CA PHE A 394 10.17 3.20 9.36
C PHE A 394 10.42 4.68 9.62
N THR A 395 9.50 5.35 10.31
CA THR A 395 9.53 6.78 10.60
C THR A 395 9.39 7.01 12.10
N THR A 396 9.80 8.18 12.56
CA THR A 396 9.59 8.57 13.96
C THR A 396 8.15 9.07 14.12
N PRO A 397 7.30 8.38 14.91
CA PRO A 397 5.96 8.85 15.19
C PRO A 397 5.94 10.22 15.86
N SER A 398 4.88 11.00 15.61
CA SER A 398 4.68 12.32 16.23
C SER A 398 4.80 12.24 17.75
N LYS A 399 5.56 13.16 18.34
CA LYS A 399 5.81 13.17 19.79
C LYS A 399 4.67 13.80 20.57
N SER A 400 4.13 14.92 20.08
CA SER A 400 3.03 15.65 20.68
C SER A 400 2.28 16.46 19.64
N ILE A 401 1.06 16.87 19.98
CA ILE A 401 0.26 17.78 19.16
C ILE A 401 0.95 19.15 18.96
N ASP A 402 1.79 19.56 19.90
CA ASP A 402 2.54 20.84 19.86
C ASP A 402 3.80 20.76 18.97
N ASP A 403 4.37 19.55 18.83
CA ASP A 403 5.55 19.30 17.99
C ASP A 403 5.38 18.01 17.19
N PRO A 404 4.54 18.05 16.14
CA PRO A 404 4.20 16.87 15.37
C PRO A 404 5.38 16.28 14.58
N PHE A 405 6.44 17.05 14.36
CA PHE A 405 7.62 16.66 13.58
C PHE A 405 8.90 16.51 14.39
N GLY A 406 8.87 16.72 15.71
CA GLY A 406 10.05 16.61 16.58
C GLY A 406 11.09 17.69 16.31
N LEU A 407 10.67 18.94 16.02
CA LEU A 407 11.52 20.07 15.67
C LEU A 407 11.94 20.90 16.89
N ALA A 408 11.33 20.68 18.06
CA ALA A 408 11.76 21.29 19.30
C ALA A 408 13.20 20.88 19.62
N ARG A 409 14.04 21.89 19.94
CA ARG A 409 15.45 21.69 20.34
C ARG A 409 15.56 21.35 21.81
#